data_986b777fb3fd7bc7f6ea2b1dd13da3ec
#
_entry.id   986b777fb3fd7bc7f6ea2b1dd13da3ec
#
_cell.length_a   1.000
_cell.length_b   1.000
_cell.length_c   1.000
_cell.angle_alpha   90.00
_cell.angle_beta   90.00
_cell.angle_gamma   90.00
#
_symmetry.space_group_name_H-M   'P 1'
#
loop_
_entity.id
_entity.type
_entity.pdbx_description
1 polymer ?
#
loop_
_entity_poly.entity_id
_entity_poly.type
_entity_poly.pdbx_seq_one_letter_code
_entity_poly.pdbx_strand_id
1 'polypeptide(L)'
;DKIVEDALIFLNAPYLWGGKSPFGIDCSGFSQLVYKINNIVIPRDAYQQATLGKSYSFVEEAEPGDLAFFDNNEGRITHVGILVGKGKIIHASGKVRIDALDHNGIYNPETNSYSHKLRIIKNLV
;
A
#
# COMPACT_ATOMS: atom_id res chain seq x y z
N ASP A 1 -10.52 5.52 10.62
CA ASP A 1 -9.10 5.37 10.91
C ASP A 1 -8.29 6.55 10.39
N LYS A 2 -7.47 7.13 11.22
CA LYS A 2 -6.72 8.36 10.88
C LYS A 2 -5.71 8.12 9.76
N ILE A 3 -5.10 6.94 9.70
CA ILE A 3 -4.17 6.60 8.63
C ILE A 3 -4.90 6.59 7.29
N VAL A 4 -6.10 6.03 7.25
CA VAL A 4 -6.92 6.00 6.03
C VAL A 4 -7.34 7.42 5.65
N GLU A 5 -7.78 8.23 6.60
CA GLU A 5 -8.19 9.63 6.34
C GLU A 5 -7.04 10.43 5.72
N ASP A 6 -5.83 10.30 6.29
CA ASP A 6 -4.67 11.02 5.78
C ASP A 6 -4.23 10.48 4.41
N ALA A 7 -4.36 9.17 4.19
CA ALA A 7 -4.05 8.58 2.88
C ALA A 7 -4.98 9.13 1.78
N LEU A 8 -6.25 9.30 2.07
CA LEU A 8 -7.24 9.80 1.11
C LEU A 8 -6.96 11.23 0.65
N ILE A 9 -6.24 12.03 1.44
CA ILE A 9 -5.85 13.40 1.06
C ILE A 9 -4.97 13.37 -0.19
N PHE A 10 -4.18 12.30 -0.38
CA PHE A 10 -3.27 12.17 -1.51
C PHE A 10 -3.89 11.53 -2.75
N LEU A 11 -5.19 11.21 -2.71
CA LEU A 11 -5.86 10.57 -3.83
C LEU A 11 -5.66 11.38 -5.11
N ASN A 12 -5.27 10.70 -6.20
CA ASN A 12 -4.96 11.28 -7.51
C ASN A 12 -3.63 12.04 -7.61
N ALA A 13 -2.81 12.06 -6.56
CA ALA A 13 -1.45 12.60 -6.67
C ALA A 13 -0.66 11.77 -7.69
N PRO A 14 0.14 12.39 -8.58
CA PRO A 14 0.86 11.65 -9.61
C PRO A 14 1.98 10.78 -9.02
N TYR A 15 2.22 9.62 -9.66
CA TYR A 15 3.34 8.75 -9.31
C TYR A 15 4.64 9.38 -9.80
N LEU A 16 5.69 9.33 -8.95
CA LEU A 16 7.03 9.74 -9.34
C LEU A 16 8.03 8.84 -8.60
N TRP A 17 8.87 8.13 -9.35
CA TRP A 17 9.89 7.26 -8.77
C TRP A 17 10.79 8.05 -7.82
N GLY A 18 10.92 7.58 -6.59
CA GLY A 18 11.68 8.28 -5.55
C GLY A 18 10.95 9.46 -4.93
N GLY A 19 9.73 9.79 -5.41
CA GLY A 19 8.95 10.93 -4.92
C GLY A 19 8.18 10.61 -3.65
N LYS A 20 8.07 11.61 -2.78
CA LYS A 20 7.21 11.51 -1.59
C LYS A 20 6.65 12.87 -1.20
N SER A 21 6.16 13.60 -2.19
CA SER A 21 5.46 14.87 -2.00
C SER A 21 4.12 14.80 -2.71
N PRO A 22 3.17 15.73 -2.42
CA PRO A 22 1.89 15.75 -3.13
C PRO A 22 1.99 15.97 -4.64
N PHE A 23 3.13 16.44 -5.13
CA PHE A 23 3.35 16.69 -6.55
C PHE A 23 3.87 15.46 -7.30
N GLY A 24 4.39 14.46 -6.57
CA GLY A 24 4.85 13.22 -7.16
C GLY A 24 5.29 12.27 -6.06
N ILE A 25 4.76 11.06 -6.07
CA ILE A 25 4.94 10.13 -4.97
C ILE A 25 5.03 8.69 -5.49
N ASP A 26 5.98 7.89 -4.96
CA ASP A 26 6.04 6.46 -5.26
C ASP A 26 5.35 5.64 -4.17
N CYS A 27 5.24 4.31 -4.38
CA CYS A 27 4.43 3.45 -3.52
C CYS A 27 4.91 3.44 -2.06
N SER A 28 6.20 3.25 -1.83
CA SER A 28 6.75 3.20 -0.47
C SER A 28 6.90 4.59 0.13
N GLY A 29 7.13 5.60 -0.69
CA GLY A 29 7.13 7.00 -0.26
C GLY A 29 5.76 7.43 0.24
N PHE A 30 4.70 6.96 -0.43
CA PHE A 30 3.33 7.24 -0.03
C PHE A 30 3.03 6.65 1.36
N SER A 31 3.31 5.36 1.57
CA SER A 31 3.07 4.73 2.87
C SER A 31 3.93 5.36 3.97
N GLN A 32 5.20 5.65 3.67
CA GLN A 32 6.10 6.31 4.62
C GLN A 32 5.56 7.67 5.05
N LEU A 33 5.11 8.47 4.09
CA LEU A 33 4.59 9.83 4.36
C LEU A 33 3.32 9.78 5.20
N VAL A 34 2.36 8.93 4.86
CA VAL A 34 1.10 8.83 5.58
C VAL A 34 1.34 8.37 7.01
N TYR A 35 2.21 7.39 7.22
CA TYR A 35 2.55 6.92 8.57
C TYR A 35 3.28 7.99 9.37
N LYS A 36 4.18 8.74 8.73
CA LYS A 36 4.90 9.84 9.40
C LYS A 36 3.95 10.93 9.89
N ILE A 37 2.92 11.26 9.11
CA ILE A 37 1.88 12.22 9.53
C ILE A 37 1.19 11.73 10.81
N ASN A 38 1.13 10.43 11.02
CA ASN A 38 0.56 9.81 12.22
C ASN A 38 1.62 9.48 13.28
N ASN A 39 2.80 10.09 13.19
CA ASN A 39 3.91 9.93 14.13
C ASN A 39 4.49 8.51 14.16
N ILE A 40 4.37 7.77 13.06
CA ILE A 40 4.93 6.43 12.94
C ILE A 40 6.03 6.48 11.87
N VAL A 41 7.28 6.25 12.30
CA VAL A 41 8.42 6.25 11.39
C VAL A 41 8.64 4.84 10.85
N ILE A 42 8.60 4.69 9.52
CA ILE A 42 8.86 3.41 8.85
C ILE A 42 9.95 3.61 7.80
N PRO A 43 10.65 2.53 7.40
CA PRO A 43 11.72 2.63 6.40
C PRO A 43 11.23 3.15 5.05
N ARG A 44 12.17 3.59 4.21
CA ARG A 44 11.88 4.23 2.91
C ARG A 44 11.36 3.23 1.87
N ASP A 45 11.89 2.01 1.84
CA ASP A 45 11.60 1.05 0.78
C ASP A 45 10.58 -0.01 1.21
N ALA A 46 9.77 -0.48 0.24
CA ALA A 46 8.70 -1.45 0.51
C ALA A 46 9.23 -2.74 1.18
N TYR A 47 10.32 -3.30 0.66
CA TYR A 47 10.87 -4.54 1.23
C TYR A 47 11.35 -4.36 2.68
N GLN A 48 11.78 -3.17 3.05
CA GLN A 48 12.17 -2.85 4.42
C GLN A 48 10.95 -2.68 5.33
N GLN A 49 9.91 -2.01 4.83
CA GLN A 49 8.66 -1.83 5.56
C GLN A 49 8.02 -3.19 5.86
N ALA A 50 8.14 -4.14 4.95
CA ALA A 50 7.56 -5.48 5.10
C ALA A 50 8.21 -6.30 6.22
N THR A 51 9.34 -5.89 6.77
CA THR A 51 9.98 -6.59 7.89
C THR A 51 9.40 -6.22 9.25
N LEU A 52 8.55 -5.19 9.31
CA LEU A 52 8.02 -4.65 10.54
C LEU A 52 6.65 -5.25 10.89
N GLY A 53 6.28 -5.09 12.17
CA GLY A 53 4.92 -5.38 12.62
C GLY A 53 4.54 -6.85 12.62
N LYS A 54 3.23 -7.08 12.76
CA LYS A 54 2.64 -8.41 12.77
C LYS A 54 2.01 -8.74 11.44
N SER A 55 2.24 -9.96 10.94
CA SER A 55 1.61 -10.41 9.71
C SER A 55 0.29 -11.11 10.02
N TYR A 56 -0.62 -11.08 9.03
CA TYR A 56 -1.88 -11.80 9.08
C TYR A 56 -1.80 -13.06 8.22
N SER A 57 -2.48 -14.12 8.67
CA SER A 57 -2.57 -15.36 7.89
C SER A 57 -3.58 -15.23 6.76
N PHE A 58 -4.63 -14.43 6.94
CA PHE A 58 -5.71 -14.26 5.97
C PHE A 58 -6.02 -12.79 5.74
N VAL A 59 -6.39 -12.46 4.50
CA VAL A 59 -6.77 -11.08 4.11
C VAL A 59 -7.95 -10.57 4.95
N GLU A 60 -8.86 -11.46 5.30
CA GLU A 60 -10.05 -11.12 6.07
C GLU A 60 -9.76 -10.64 7.49
N GLU A 61 -8.58 -10.96 8.01
CA GLU A 61 -8.15 -10.52 9.34
C GLU A 61 -7.62 -9.07 9.35
N ALA A 62 -7.27 -8.56 8.17
CA ALA A 62 -6.67 -7.24 8.06
C ALA A 62 -7.68 -6.13 8.29
N GLU A 63 -7.21 -5.00 8.80
CA GLU A 63 -8.04 -3.85 9.13
C GLU A 63 -7.62 -2.62 8.34
N PRO A 64 -8.51 -1.61 8.20
CA PRO A 64 -8.14 -0.35 7.56
C PRO A 64 -6.92 0.27 8.24
N GLY A 65 -6.00 0.80 7.44
CA GLY A 65 -4.74 1.36 7.92
C GLY A 65 -3.57 0.39 7.88
N ASP A 66 -3.82 -0.91 7.72
CA ASP A 66 -2.75 -1.89 7.59
C ASP A 66 -2.05 -1.77 6.24
N LEU A 67 -0.81 -2.26 6.16
CA LEU A 67 -0.03 -2.26 4.93
C LEU A 67 -0.09 -3.61 4.23
N ALA A 68 -0.39 -3.59 2.93
CA ALA A 68 -0.34 -4.77 2.07
C ALA A 68 0.89 -4.65 1.17
N PHE A 69 1.65 -5.74 1.07
CA PHE A 69 2.89 -5.80 0.30
C PHE A 69 2.76 -6.80 -0.84
N PHE A 70 3.34 -6.45 -1.97
CA PHE A 70 3.22 -7.20 -3.21
C PHE A 70 4.59 -7.55 -3.75
N ASP A 71 4.72 -8.74 -4.33
CA ASP A 71 6.00 -9.18 -4.87
C ASP A 71 5.98 -9.25 -6.41
N ASN A 72 7.17 -9.34 -6.97
CA ASN A 72 7.34 -9.62 -8.39
C ASN A 72 7.44 -11.14 -8.60
N ASN A 73 7.63 -11.55 -9.86
CA ASN A 73 7.74 -12.98 -10.19
C ASN A 73 8.97 -13.67 -9.57
N GLU A 74 9.89 -12.90 -9.02
CA GLU A 74 11.10 -13.41 -8.36
C GLU A 74 10.95 -13.49 -6.84
N GLY A 75 9.76 -13.20 -6.31
CA GLY A 75 9.49 -13.25 -4.89
C GLY A 75 10.00 -12.03 -4.11
N ARG A 76 10.42 -10.98 -4.78
CA ARG A 76 10.92 -9.77 -4.14
C ARG A 76 9.80 -8.77 -3.93
N ILE A 77 9.71 -8.20 -2.74
CA ILE A 77 8.71 -7.16 -2.43
C ILE A 77 9.05 -5.87 -3.19
N THR A 78 8.15 -5.45 -4.07
CA THR A 78 8.36 -4.27 -4.92
C THR A 78 7.27 -3.23 -4.82
N HIS A 79 6.17 -3.52 -4.13
CA HIS A 79 5.03 -2.61 -4.04
C HIS A 79 4.37 -2.70 -2.69
N VAL A 80 3.75 -1.59 -2.26
CA VAL A 80 3.03 -1.51 -0.99
C VAL A 80 1.84 -0.56 -1.13
N GLY A 81 0.77 -0.84 -0.39
CA GLY A 81 -0.39 0.03 -0.31
C GLY A 81 -1.03 -0.04 1.07
N ILE A 82 -1.98 0.85 1.32
CA ILE A 82 -2.68 0.97 2.61
C ILE A 82 -4.12 0.49 2.44
N LEU A 83 -4.57 -0.41 3.29
CA LEU A 83 -5.95 -0.88 3.29
C LEU A 83 -6.89 0.23 3.74
N VAL A 84 -7.96 0.49 2.98
CA VAL A 84 -8.93 1.54 3.29
C VAL A 84 -10.29 0.99 3.71
N GLY A 85 -10.48 -0.31 3.58
CA GLY A 85 -11.73 -0.98 3.93
C GLY A 85 -11.73 -2.39 3.39
N LYS A 86 -12.86 -3.08 3.54
CA LYS A 86 -12.97 -4.44 3.03
C LYS A 86 -12.77 -4.49 1.52
N GLY A 87 -11.77 -5.24 1.10
CA GLY A 87 -11.51 -5.49 -0.30
C GLY A 87 -11.05 -4.27 -1.08
N LYS A 88 -10.55 -3.22 -0.39
CA LYS A 88 -10.07 -2.02 -1.07
C LYS A 88 -8.73 -1.56 -0.52
N ILE A 89 -7.90 -1.03 -1.43
CA ILE A 89 -6.55 -0.56 -1.11
C ILE A 89 -6.30 0.78 -1.80
N ILE A 90 -5.61 1.68 -1.09
CA ILE A 90 -5.10 2.92 -1.69
C ILE A 90 -3.59 2.76 -1.85
N HIS A 91 -3.10 3.03 -3.05
CA HIS A 91 -1.68 2.85 -3.38
C HIS A 91 -1.27 3.79 -4.50
N ALA A 92 0.05 3.97 -4.66
CA ALA A 92 0.60 4.80 -5.73
C ALA A 92 1.05 3.91 -6.90
N SER A 93 0.27 3.93 -7.99
CA SER A 93 0.55 3.21 -9.22
C SER A 93 0.09 4.08 -10.39
N GLY A 94 1.04 4.77 -11.05
CA GLY A 94 0.72 5.83 -12.01
C GLY A 94 0.25 7.11 -11.32
N LYS A 95 -0.56 6.97 -10.31
CA LYS A 95 -1.01 8.03 -9.40
C LYS A 95 -1.49 7.35 -8.13
N VAL A 96 -1.80 8.11 -7.10
CA VAL A 96 -2.43 7.55 -5.89
C VAL A 96 -3.89 7.23 -6.25
N ARG A 97 -4.28 5.97 -6.10
CA ARG A 97 -5.58 5.47 -6.54
C ARG A 97 -6.12 4.39 -5.60
N ILE A 98 -7.43 4.18 -5.65
CA ILE A 98 -8.09 3.10 -4.89
C ILE A 98 -8.47 1.99 -5.87
N ASP A 99 -8.09 0.76 -5.54
CA ASP A 99 -8.41 -0.43 -6.34
C ASP A 99 -8.95 -1.55 -5.45
N ALA A 100 -9.51 -2.58 -6.07
CA ALA A 100 -9.98 -3.76 -5.38
C ALA A 100 -8.81 -4.64 -4.96
N LEU A 101 -8.89 -5.22 -3.76
CA LEU A 101 -7.88 -6.14 -3.23
C LEU A 101 -8.54 -7.42 -2.75
N ASP A 102 -7.99 -8.56 -3.15
CA ASP A 102 -8.37 -9.86 -2.59
C ASP A 102 -7.10 -10.68 -2.29
N HIS A 103 -7.26 -11.95 -1.92
CA HIS A 103 -6.13 -12.81 -1.54
C HIS A 103 -5.11 -13.06 -2.67
N ASN A 104 -5.48 -12.79 -3.93
CA ASN A 104 -4.57 -12.90 -5.07
C ASN A 104 -3.77 -11.63 -5.30
N GLY A 105 -4.32 -10.47 -4.95
CA GLY A 105 -3.64 -9.19 -5.14
C GLY A 105 -4.59 -8.07 -5.53
N ILE A 106 -4.04 -7.08 -6.22
CA ILE A 106 -4.80 -5.92 -6.69
C ILE A 106 -5.41 -6.24 -8.04
N TYR A 107 -6.74 -6.18 -8.12
CA TYR A 107 -7.48 -6.48 -9.34
C TYR A 107 -7.73 -5.21 -10.14
N ASN A 108 -7.42 -5.26 -11.45
CA ASN A 108 -7.69 -4.17 -12.38
C ASN A 108 -8.85 -4.58 -13.31
N PRO A 109 -10.04 -3.98 -13.16
CA PRO A 109 -11.18 -4.33 -14.00
C PRO A 109 -11.01 -3.91 -15.47
N GLU A 110 -10.19 -2.90 -15.75
CA GLU A 110 -9.96 -2.46 -17.13
C GLU A 110 -9.22 -3.51 -17.95
N THR A 111 -8.27 -4.21 -17.35
CA THR A 111 -7.52 -5.28 -18.01
C THR A 111 -8.05 -6.66 -17.68
N ASN A 112 -9.01 -6.74 -16.77
CA ASN A 112 -9.59 -7.98 -16.28
C ASN A 112 -8.51 -8.93 -15.73
N SER A 113 -7.55 -8.38 -15.00
CA SER A 113 -6.40 -9.13 -14.48
C SER A 113 -5.87 -8.48 -13.19
N TYR A 114 -5.00 -9.21 -12.49
CA TYR A 114 -4.33 -8.70 -11.30
C TYR A 114 -3.07 -7.95 -11.71
N SER A 115 -2.96 -6.69 -11.27
CA SER A 115 -1.79 -5.86 -11.55
C SER A 115 -0.63 -6.13 -10.60
N HIS A 116 -0.93 -6.57 -9.37
CA HIS A 116 0.07 -6.80 -8.32
C HIS A 116 -0.32 -8.04 -7.54
N LYS A 117 0.65 -8.92 -7.29
CA LYS A 117 0.45 -10.17 -6.56
C LYS A 117 0.65 -9.95 -5.07
N LEU A 118 -0.37 -10.24 -4.26
CA LEU A 118 -0.29 -10.09 -2.81
C LEU A 118 0.72 -11.05 -2.20
N ARG A 119 1.64 -10.52 -1.40
CA ARG A 119 2.63 -11.31 -0.67
C ARG A 119 2.28 -11.44 0.81
N ILE A 120 2.03 -10.32 1.48
CA ILE A 120 1.80 -10.31 2.92
C ILE A 120 1.11 -9.01 3.35
N ILE A 121 0.33 -9.08 4.42
CA ILE A 121 -0.28 -7.90 5.04
C ILE A 121 0.28 -7.76 6.44
N LYS A 122 0.64 -6.53 6.82
CA LYS A 122 1.26 -6.23 8.10
C LYS A 122 0.50 -5.17 8.87
N ASN A 123 0.38 -5.38 10.17
CA ASN A 123 -0.07 -4.36 11.11
C ASN A 123 1.18 -3.77 11.77
N LEU A 124 1.42 -2.48 11.55
CA LEU A 124 2.58 -1.77 12.06
C LEU A 124 2.25 -0.88 13.26
N VAL A 125 1.01 -0.86 13.67
CA VAL A 125 0.53 -0.02 14.78
C VAL A 125 0.38 -0.81 16.07
#